data_35ea8f6d7035926261eac8707ace9f86
#
_entry.id   35ea8f6d7035926261eac8707ace9f86
#
_cell.length_a   1.000
_cell.length_b   1.000
_cell.length_c   1.000
_cell.angle_alpha   90.00
_cell.angle_beta   90.00
_cell.angle_gamma   90.00
#
_symmetry.space_group_name_H-M   'P 1'
#
loop_
_entity.id
_entity.type
_entity.pdbx_description
1 polymer ?
#
loop_
_entity_poly.entity_id
_entity_poly.type
_entity_poly.pdbx_seq_one_letter_code
_entity_poly.pdbx_strand_id
1 'polypeptide(L)'
;SEEQDIFLKAYFEHPLPLVPNLKFGYTTLSHEGSSSVNDFTWGEIDNFTGVIDSSASLDMMDVTLYYELLDNWAEVDAGLTFRYIDGEMGVTTAFVSDAALFSTWVPLLYGKARFNMPITDLSFQLEANAISYSDITTYDYELSARYTLMMGLGLEAGYKALHLDSDDLVEGFYADIDFSGPYAAVIWDF
;
A
#
# COMPACT_ATOMS: atom_id res chain seq x y z
N SER A 1 -5.01 20.32 4.66
CA SER A 1 -3.64 20.22 4.12
C SER A 1 -3.67 19.21 2.97
N GLU A 2 -2.92 19.44 1.90
CA GLU A 2 -2.73 18.44 0.86
C GLU A 2 -1.81 17.37 1.47
N GLU A 3 -2.37 16.22 1.74
CA GLU A 3 -1.62 15.05 2.17
C GLU A 3 -0.83 14.54 0.97
N GLN A 4 0.47 14.40 1.13
CA GLN A 4 1.34 13.91 0.05
C GLN A 4 1.73 12.46 0.35
N ASP A 5 1.08 11.53 -0.33
CA ASP A 5 1.46 10.14 -0.30
C ASP A 5 2.68 9.91 -1.21
N ILE A 6 3.67 9.19 -0.69
CA ILE A 6 4.89 8.88 -1.44
C ILE A 6 4.89 7.39 -1.77
N PHE A 7 5.11 7.08 -3.05
CA PHE A 7 5.24 5.73 -3.56
C PHE A 7 6.56 5.58 -4.30
N LEU A 8 7.38 4.64 -3.85
CA LEU A 8 8.64 4.29 -4.51
C LEU A 8 8.61 2.80 -4.86
N LYS A 9 9.03 2.45 -6.06
CA LYS A 9 9.16 1.08 -6.54
C LYS A 9 10.48 0.89 -7.27
N ALA A 10 11.10 -0.25 -7.06
CA ALA A 10 12.29 -0.69 -7.80
C ALA A 10 12.14 -2.17 -8.14
N TYR A 11 12.40 -2.51 -9.39
CA TYR A 11 12.37 -3.88 -9.91
C TYR A 11 13.78 -4.31 -10.25
N PHE A 12 14.13 -5.53 -9.88
CA PHE A 12 15.40 -6.16 -10.24
C PHE A 12 15.10 -7.51 -10.89
N GLU A 13 15.20 -7.54 -12.21
CA GLU A 13 14.95 -8.71 -13.04
C GLU A 13 16.27 -9.30 -13.53
N HIS A 14 16.35 -10.62 -13.61
CA HIS A 14 17.56 -11.32 -14.02
C HIS A 14 17.24 -12.56 -14.86
N PRO A 15 18.11 -12.95 -15.79
CA PRO A 15 17.86 -14.06 -16.71
C PRO A 15 18.16 -15.45 -16.12
N LEU A 16 18.42 -15.57 -14.81
CA LEU A 16 18.75 -16.84 -14.18
C LEU A 16 17.48 -17.65 -13.90
N PRO A 17 17.30 -18.83 -14.50
CA PRO A 17 16.13 -19.65 -14.24
C PRO A 17 16.13 -20.15 -12.78
N LEU A 18 14.94 -20.34 -12.21
CA LEU A 18 14.70 -20.83 -10.84
C LEU A 18 15.07 -19.84 -9.71
N VAL A 19 15.66 -18.71 -10.00
CA VAL A 19 15.86 -17.64 -9.02
C VAL A 19 14.70 -16.63 -9.21
N PRO A 20 13.97 -16.26 -8.16
CA PRO A 20 12.90 -15.29 -8.30
C PRO A 20 13.45 -13.88 -8.56
N ASN A 21 12.76 -13.12 -9.35
CA ASN A 21 12.97 -11.67 -9.49
C ASN A 21 12.61 -10.97 -8.18
N LEU A 22 13.13 -9.77 -8.00
CA LEU A 22 12.99 -9.01 -6.78
C LEU A 22 12.35 -7.64 -7.06
N LYS A 23 11.35 -7.27 -6.28
CA LYS A 23 10.77 -5.94 -6.27
C LYS A 23 10.85 -5.37 -4.87
N PHE A 24 11.22 -4.11 -4.77
CA PHE A 24 11.13 -3.31 -3.55
C PHE A 24 10.03 -2.26 -3.71
N GLY A 25 9.26 -2.06 -2.66
CA GLY A 25 8.25 -1.02 -2.55
C GLY A 25 8.41 -0.25 -1.25
N TYR A 26 8.15 1.05 -1.29
CA TYR A 26 7.98 1.90 -0.12
C TYR A 26 6.78 2.80 -0.33
N THR A 27 5.90 2.84 0.65
CA THR A 27 4.68 3.62 0.62
C THR A 27 4.52 4.34 1.95
N THR A 28 4.33 5.65 1.90
CA THR A 28 3.91 6.45 3.06
C THR A 28 2.53 7.00 2.77
N LEU A 29 1.60 6.75 3.69
CA LEU A 29 0.24 7.27 3.67
C LEU A 29 0.01 8.08 4.94
N SER A 30 -0.60 9.25 4.83
CA SER A 30 -0.99 10.04 5.98
C SER A 30 -2.39 10.60 5.79
N HIS A 31 -3.18 10.54 6.85
CA HIS A 31 -4.55 11.05 6.84
C HIS A 31 -4.87 11.78 8.13
N GLU A 32 -5.47 12.96 8.01
CA GLU A 32 -5.96 13.74 9.13
C GLU A 32 -7.45 14.00 8.97
N GLY A 33 -8.20 13.90 10.07
CA GLY A 33 -9.63 14.13 10.07
C GLY A 33 -10.08 14.85 11.34
N SER A 34 -11.20 15.56 11.26
CA SER A 34 -11.85 16.19 12.41
C SER A 34 -13.32 15.83 12.41
N SER A 35 -13.85 15.34 13.51
CA SER A 35 -15.26 15.03 13.63
C SER A 35 -15.82 15.33 15.03
N SER A 36 -17.15 15.53 15.09
CA SER A 36 -17.86 15.70 16.35
C SER A 36 -18.40 14.36 16.83
N VAL A 37 -18.06 13.99 18.04
CA VAL A 37 -18.41 12.71 18.65
C VAL A 37 -19.24 12.89 19.93
N ASN A 38 -20.04 11.88 20.24
CA ASN A 38 -20.75 11.75 21.51
C ASN A 38 -20.40 10.41 22.13
N ASP A 39 -20.06 10.43 23.43
CA ASP A 39 -19.75 9.21 24.21
C ASP A 39 -18.62 8.38 23.59
N PHE A 40 -17.57 9.06 23.15
CA PHE A 40 -16.42 8.46 22.49
C PHE A 40 -15.38 8.01 23.51
N THR A 41 -14.91 6.78 23.36
CA THR A 41 -13.85 6.19 24.19
C THR A 41 -12.76 5.64 23.30
N TRP A 42 -11.50 6.04 23.54
CA TRP A 42 -10.32 5.56 22.85
C TRP A 42 -9.06 5.81 23.69
N GLY A 43 -8.29 4.77 24.00
CA GLY A 43 -7.11 4.87 24.82
C GLY A 43 -7.39 5.50 26.18
N GLU A 44 -6.71 6.60 26.50
CA GLU A 44 -6.92 7.39 27.73
C GLU A 44 -8.12 8.34 27.66
N ILE A 45 -8.79 8.44 26.50
CA ILE A 45 -9.98 9.28 26.29
C ILE A 45 -11.22 8.45 26.63
N ASP A 46 -11.97 8.81 27.67
CA ASP A 46 -13.15 8.10 28.12
C ASP A 46 -14.39 9.00 28.15
N ASN A 47 -15.52 8.50 27.59
CA ASN A 47 -16.83 9.18 27.57
C ASN A 47 -16.79 10.62 27.06
N PHE A 48 -15.95 10.91 26.04
CA PHE A 48 -15.77 12.26 25.51
C PHE A 48 -16.91 12.66 24.56
N THR A 49 -17.39 13.87 24.73
CA THR A 49 -18.35 14.51 23.82
C THR A 49 -17.80 15.85 23.37
N GLY A 50 -17.60 15.99 22.06
CA GLY A 50 -17.04 17.21 21.48
C GLY A 50 -16.39 16.97 20.13
N VAL A 51 -15.50 17.86 19.75
CA VAL A 51 -14.69 17.71 18.53
C VAL A 51 -13.42 16.94 18.85
N ILE A 52 -13.12 15.95 18.03
CA ILE A 52 -11.86 15.22 18.03
C ILE A 52 -11.14 15.48 16.72
N ASP A 53 -9.82 15.58 16.77
CA ASP A 53 -8.93 15.53 15.62
C ASP A 53 -8.26 14.15 15.64
N SER A 54 -8.38 13.43 14.52
CA SER A 54 -7.78 12.12 14.32
C SER A 54 -6.68 12.20 13.28
N SER A 55 -5.60 11.48 13.52
CA SER A 55 -4.50 11.31 12.57
C SER A 55 -4.19 9.83 12.41
N ALA A 56 -3.88 9.42 11.19
CA ALA A 56 -3.38 8.10 10.88
C ALA A 56 -2.20 8.22 9.92
N SER A 57 -1.10 7.57 10.22
CA SER A 57 0.03 7.42 9.32
C SER A 57 0.41 5.95 9.19
N LEU A 58 0.77 5.54 7.98
CA LEU A 58 1.19 4.21 7.64
C LEU A 58 2.43 4.28 6.75
N ASP A 59 3.53 3.73 7.26
CA ASP A 59 4.74 3.49 6.49
C ASP A 59 4.84 2.00 6.16
N MET A 60 4.91 1.67 4.88
CA MET A 60 4.98 0.29 4.40
C MET A 60 6.23 0.08 3.56
N MET A 61 6.95 -1.01 3.87
CA MET A 61 8.10 -1.48 3.10
C MET A 61 7.80 -2.88 2.57
N ASP A 62 7.84 -3.04 1.26
CA ASP A 62 7.57 -4.29 0.56
C ASP A 62 8.83 -4.90 -0.03
N VAL A 63 9.03 -6.18 0.21
CA VAL A 63 9.98 -7.01 -0.50
C VAL A 63 9.22 -8.13 -1.19
N THR A 64 9.16 -8.10 -2.52
CA THR A 64 8.44 -9.10 -3.32
C THR A 64 9.41 -9.99 -4.07
N LEU A 65 9.22 -11.29 -3.94
CA LEU A 65 9.89 -12.33 -4.73
C LEU A 65 8.87 -12.87 -5.73
N TYR A 66 9.14 -12.78 -7.03
CA TYR A 66 8.19 -13.17 -8.06
C TYR A 66 8.85 -13.88 -9.24
N TYR A 67 8.03 -14.63 -9.97
CA TYR A 67 8.37 -15.26 -11.22
C TYR A 67 7.51 -14.71 -12.35
N GLU A 68 8.12 -14.46 -13.47
CA GLU A 68 7.44 -14.16 -14.73
C GLU A 68 6.89 -15.46 -15.30
N LEU A 69 5.57 -15.61 -15.27
CA LEU A 69 4.86 -16.78 -15.81
C LEU A 69 4.62 -16.62 -17.30
N LEU A 70 4.46 -15.39 -17.75
CA LEU A 70 4.29 -15.01 -19.14
C LEU A 70 5.03 -13.69 -19.38
N ASP A 71 5.90 -13.67 -20.39
CA ASP A 71 6.70 -12.51 -20.74
C ASP A 71 6.71 -12.33 -22.27
N ASN A 72 5.72 -11.58 -22.78
CA ASN A 72 5.63 -11.17 -24.17
C ASN A 72 4.79 -9.87 -24.28
N TRP A 73 3.89 -9.73 -25.26
CA TRP A 73 2.97 -8.58 -25.31
C TRP A 73 1.97 -8.53 -24.14
N ALA A 74 1.78 -9.65 -23.46
CA ALA A 74 1.11 -9.73 -22.16
C ALA A 74 2.09 -10.36 -21.18
N GLU A 75 2.34 -9.70 -20.06
CA GLU A 75 3.18 -10.16 -18.97
C GLU A 75 2.28 -10.58 -17.81
N VAL A 76 2.62 -11.71 -17.18
CA VAL A 76 1.93 -12.18 -15.97
C VAL A 76 2.98 -12.65 -14.98
N ASP A 77 2.98 -12.04 -13.82
CA ASP A 77 3.88 -12.38 -12.71
C ASP A 77 3.07 -12.89 -11.52
N ALA A 78 3.67 -13.80 -10.78
CA ALA A 78 3.13 -14.28 -9.52
C ALA A 78 4.25 -14.48 -8.49
N GLY A 79 3.94 -14.21 -7.23
CA GLY A 79 4.97 -14.28 -6.18
C GLY A 79 4.44 -14.10 -4.77
N LEU A 80 5.35 -13.74 -3.88
CA LEU A 80 5.08 -13.43 -2.49
C LEU A 80 5.69 -12.08 -2.14
N THR A 81 4.92 -11.24 -1.48
CA THR A 81 5.37 -9.99 -0.88
C THR A 81 5.48 -10.17 0.63
N PHE A 82 6.59 -9.73 1.18
CA PHE A 82 6.76 -9.55 2.62
C PHE A 82 6.66 -8.05 2.90
N ARG A 83 5.58 -7.65 3.55
CA ARG A 83 5.27 -6.25 3.88
C ARG A 83 5.58 -6.00 5.33
N TYR A 84 6.44 -5.03 5.61
CA TYR A 84 6.57 -4.43 6.92
C TYR A 84 5.67 -3.20 6.99
N ILE A 85 4.81 -3.17 7.99
CA ILE A 85 3.89 -2.06 8.25
C ILE A 85 4.32 -1.42 9.57
N ASP A 86 4.52 -0.12 9.56
CA ASP A 86 4.70 0.72 10.74
C ASP A 86 3.61 1.77 10.73
N GLY A 87 2.77 1.77 11.76
CA GLY A 87 1.58 2.61 11.81
C GLY A 87 1.48 3.39 13.12
N GLU A 88 1.00 4.62 13.01
CA GLU A 88 0.61 5.46 14.12
C GLU A 88 -0.81 5.96 13.92
N MET A 89 -1.64 5.78 14.93
CA MET A 89 -2.99 6.36 15.00
C MET A 89 -3.09 7.24 16.21
N GLY A 90 -3.47 8.51 16.00
CA GLY A 90 -3.61 9.51 17.04
C GLY A 90 -5.02 10.07 17.13
N VAL A 91 -5.47 10.33 18.34
CA VAL A 91 -6.70 11.08 18.62
C VAL A 91 -6.37 12.21 19.58
N THR A 92 -6.77 13.42 19.20
CA THR A 92 -6.56 14.63 20.00
C THR A 92 -7.91 15.30 20.29
N THR A 93 -8.13 15.61 21.54
CA THR A 93 -9.25 16.42 22.03
C THR A 93 -8.72 17.76 22.52
N ALA A 94 -9.61 18.65 22.98
CA ALA A 94 -9.21 19.92 23.58
C ALA A 94 -8.38 19.75 24.88
N PHE A 95 -8.36 18.56 25.48
CA PHE A 95 -7.78 18.31 26.82
C PHE A 95 -6.76 17.18 26.87
N VAL A 96 -6.89 16.18 25.98
CA VAL A 96 -6.07 14.95 25.99
C VAL A 96 -5.69 14.62 24.56
N SER A 97 -4.47 14.16 24.37
CA SER A 97 -3.98 13.56 23.13
C SER A 97 -3.41 12.19 23.47
N ASP A 98 -3.80 11.18 22.71
CA ASP A 98 -3.32 9.83 22.84
C ASP A 98 -2.98 9.24 21.47
N ALA A 99 -2.00 8.34 21.39
CA ALA A 99 -1.55 7.72 20.16
C ALA A 99 -1.21 6.24 20.36
N ALA A 100 -1.67 5.42 19.43
CA ALA A 100 -1.34 4.00 19.36
C ALA A 100 -0.32 3.77 18.22
N LEU A 101 0.76 3.07 18.55
CA LEU A 101 1.81 2.67 17.62
C LEU A 101 1.75 1.17 17.41
N PHE A 102 1.88 0.73 16.18
CA PHE A 102 1.97 -0.69 15.86
C PHE A 102 2.95 -0.94 14.73
N SER A 103 3.60 -2.10 14.77
CA SER A 103 4.44 -2.56 13.67
C SER A 103 4.34 -4.06 13.50
N THR A 104 4.26 -4.52 12.26
CA THR A 104 4.10 -5.94 11.96
C THR A 104 4.64 -6.32 10.58
N TRP A 105 4.94 -7.62 10.42
CA TRP A 105 5.27 -8.21 9.12
C TRP A 105 4.09 -9.03 8.60
N VAL A 106 3.69 -8.78 7.37
CA VAL A 106 2.57 -9.48 6.73
C VAL A 106 3.05 -10.12 5.42
N PRO A 107 2.97 -11.45 5.27
CA PRO A 107 3.20 -12.10 3.99
C PRO A 107 1.95 -11.97 3.13
N LEU A 108 2.11 -11.61 1.85
CA LEU A 108 1.02 -11.41 0.90
C LEU A 108 1.25 -12.24 -0.36
N LEU A 109 0.20 -12.73 -0.96
CA LEU A 109 0.23 -13.25 -2.33
C LEU A 109 0.32 -12.07 -3.29
N TYR A 110 1.26 -12.13 -4.23
CA TYR A 110 1.50 -11.13 -5.24
C TYR A 110 1.07 -11.60 -6.61
N GLY A 111 0.45 -10.72 -7.37
CA GLY A 111 0.15 -10.92 -8.78
C GLY A 111 0.25 -9.62 -9.57
N LYS A 112 0.79 -9.70 -10.79
CA LYS A 112 0.84 -8.59 -11.75
C LYS A 112 0.41 -9.10 -13.12
N ALA A 113 -0.38 -8.30 -13.82
CA ALA A 113 -0.68 -8.50 -15.22
C ALA A 113 -0.44 -7.19 -15.95
N ARG A 114 0.38 -7.21 -17.00
CA ARG A 114 0.68 -6.05 -17.84
C ARG A 114 0.36 -6.39 -19.30
N PHE A 115 -0.23 -5.44 -19.98
CA PHE A 115 -0.51 -5.50 -21.41
C PHE A 115 0.24 -4.40 -22.13
N ASN A 116 1.22 -4.79 -22.96
CA ASN A 116 2.03 -3.89 -23.77
C ASN A 116 1.33 -3.66 -25.10
N MET A 117 0.92 -2.43 -25.39
CA MET A 117 0.25 -2.11 -26.65
C MET A 117 1.24 -2.19 -27.81
N PRO A 118 0.96 -2.99 -28.84
CA PRO A 118 1.82 -3.06 -30.01
C PRO A 118 1.95 -1.68 -30.69
N ILE A 119 3.18 -1.36 -31.14
CA ILE A 119 3.48 -0.13 -31.90
C ILE A 119 3.43 1.17 -31.07
N THR A 120 3.19 1.08 -29.79
CA THR A 120 3.21 2.24 -28.88
C THR A 120 4.08 1.93 -27.67
N ASP A 121 4.58 2.98 -27.01
CA ASP A 121 5.31 2.85 -25.75
C ASP A 121 4.34 2.88 -24.54
N LEU A 122 3.07 2.56 -24.77
CA LEU A 122 2.01 2.54 -23.75
C LEU A 122 1.74 1.12 -23.28
N SER A 123 1.67 0.93 -21.98
CA SER A 123 1.20 -0.31 -21.36
C SER A 123 0.15 -0.04 -20.27
N PHE A 124 -0.70 -1.04 -20.03
CA PHE A 124 -1.65 -1.05 -18.94
C PHE A 124 -1.27 -2.16 -17.95
N GLN A 125 -1.36 -1.89 -16.68
CA GLN A 125 -0.94 -2.82 -15.64
C GLN A 125 -2.00 -2.89 -14.54
N LEU A 126 -2.26 -4.11 -14.08
CA LEU A 126 -2.94 -4.40 -12.82
C LEU A 126 -1.93 -5.13 -11.92
N GLU A 127 -1.71 -4.62 -10.74
CA GLU A 127 -0.91 -5.23 -9.70
C GLU A 127 -1.75 -5.40 -8.44
N ALA A 128 -1.61 -6.52 -7.74
CA ALA A 128 -2.36 -6.77 -6.52
C ALA A 128 -1.54 -7.59 -5.52
N ASN A 129 -1.75 -7.30 -4.24
CA ASN A 129 -1.31 -8.13 -3.12
C ASN A 129 -2.51 -8.44 -2.25
N ALA A 130 -2.58 -9.65 -1.70
CA ALA A 130 -3.67 -10.04 -0.82
C ALA A 130 -3.26 -11.14 0.15
N ILE A 131 -3.84 -11.11 1.35
CA ILE A 131 -3.91 -12.23 2.28
C ILE A 131 -5.20 -12.16 3.09
N SER A 132 -5.72 -13.34 3.44
CA SER A 132 -6.71 -13.49 4.49
C SER A 132 -6.30 -14.70 5.33
N TYR A 133 -5.86 -14.46 6.53
CA TYR A 133 -5.40 -15.50 7.44
C TYR A 133 -5.70 -15.12 8.89
N SER A 134 -6.38 -16.03 9.63
CA SER A 134 -6.81 -15.79 11.00
C SER A 134 -7.62 -14.49 11.11
N ASP A 135 -7.15 -13.53 11.84
CA ASP A 135 -7.84 -12.28 12.19
C ASP A 135 -7.32 -11.07 11.38
N ILE A 136 -6.51 -11.34 10.33
CA ILE A 136 -5.97 -10.31 9.43
C ILE A 136 -6.46 -10.57 8.02
N THR A 137 -7.12 -9.58 7.44
CA THR A 137 -7.42 -9.50 6.01
C THR A 137 -6.87 -8.21 5.45
N THR A 138 -5.96 -8.31 4.51
CA THR A 138 -5.43 -7.14 3.81
C THR A 138 -5.28 -7.42 2.34
N TYR A 139 -5.65 -6.45 1.53
CA TYR A 139 -5.40 -6.46 0.10
C TYR A 139 -5.14 -5.05 -0.40
N ASP A 140 -4.31 -4.96 -1.39
CA ASP A 140 -4.15 -3.75 -2.19
C ASP A 140 -4.17 -4.10 -3.67
N TYR A 141 -4.62 -3.16 -4.47
CA TYR A 141 -4.52 -3.26 -5.92
C TYR A 141 -4.19 -1.89 -6.51
N GLU A 142 -3.57 -1.97 -7.67
CA GLU A 142 -3.14 -0.81 -8.44
C GLU A 142 -3.46 -1.05 -9.91
N LEU A 143 -4.24 -0.16 -10.49
CA LEU A 143 -4.51 -0.13 -11.93
C LEU A 143 -3.83 1.08 -12.52
N SER A 144 -2.92 0.88 -13.48
CA SER A 144 -2.13 1.96 -14.05
C SER A 144 -2.00 1.89 -15.57
N ALA A 145 -1.71 3.05 -16.15
CA ALA A 145 -1.21 3.20 -17.49
C ALA A 145 0.22 3.76 -17.43
N ARG A 146 1.13 3.13 -18.14
CA ARG A 146 2.55 3.49 -18.22
C ARG A 146 2.92 3.88 -19.63
N TYR A 147 3.64 4.97 -19.77
CA TYR A 147 4.26 5.40 -21.01
C TYR A 147 5.79 5.38 -20.86
N THR A 148 6.45 4.50 -21.61
CA THR A 148 7.91 4.38 -21.61
C THR A 148 8.51 5.46 -22.53
N LEU A 149 9.42 6.25 -21.99
CA LEU A 149 10.15 7.28 -22.72
C LEU A 149 11.38 6.65 -23.41
N MET A 150 12.56 6.98 -22.98
CA MET A 150 13.81 6.43 -23.48
C MET A 150 14.75 6.05 -22.33
N MET A 151 15.65 5.08 -22.58
CA MET A 151 16.63 4.60 -21.60
C MET A 151 15.99 4.01 -20.33
N GLY A 152 14.83 3.34 -20.47
CA GLY A 152 14.13 2.74 -19.34
C GLY A 152 13.32 3.73 -18.47
N LEU A 153 13.39 5.03 -18.76
CA LEU A 153 12.58 6.02 -18.04
C LEU A 153 11.13 5.97 -18.54
N GLY A 154 10.18 6.03 -17.63
CA GLY A 154 8.75 6.05 -17.92
C GLY A 154 7.95 6.94 -16.99
N LEU A 155 6.75 7.26 -17.42
CA LEU A 155 5.72 7.92 -16.61
C LEU A 155 4.58 6.94 -16.40
N GLU A 156 4.09 6.87 -15.18
CA GLU A 156 2.95 6.05 -14.81
C GLU A 156 1.90 6.92 -14.13
N ALA A 157 0.64 6.67 -14.46
CA ALA A 157 -0.49 7.24 -13.76
C ALA A 157 -1.53 6.15 -13.53
N GLY A 158 -2.16 6.16 -12.38
CA GLY A 158 -3.08 5.10 -12.01
C GLY A 158 -3.95 5.43 -10.81
N TYR A 159 -4.63 4.39 -10.35
CA TYR A 159 -5.44 4.40 -9.16
C TYR A 159 -5.00 3.24 -8.25
N LYS A 160 -4.78 3.54 -7.00
CA LYS A 160 -4.38 2.58 -5.97
C LYS A 160 -5.44 2.51 -4.88
N ALA A 161 -5.69 1.31 -4.38
CA ALA A 161 -6.52 1.09 -3.20
C ALA A 161 -5.81 0.10 -2.28
N LEU A 162 -5.91 0.34 -0.98
CA LEU A 162 -5.44 -0.50 0.11
C LEU A 162 -6.56 -0.67 1.11
N HIS A 163 -6.79 -1.91 1.52
CA HIS A 163 -7.68 -2.28 2.61
C HIS A 163 -6.91 -3.11 3.63
N LEU A 164 -7.00 -2.74 4.88
CA LEU A 164 -6.44 -3.45 6.02
C LEU A 164 -7.51 -3.59 7.09
N ASP A 165 -7.95 -4.82 7.33
CA ASP A 165 -8.87 -5.19 8.39
C ASP A 165 -8.17 -6.19 9.32
N SER A 166 -8.13 -5.88 10.61
CA SER A 166 -7.52 -6.74 11.62
C SER A 166 -8.22 -6.63 12.95
N ASP A 167 -8.62 -7.79 13.48
CA ASP A 167 -9.27 -7.91 14.78
C ASP A 167 -8.28 -7.90 15.96
N ASP A 168 -6.96 -8.06 15.70
CA ASP A 168 -5.95 -8.15 16.76
C ASP A 168 -4.52 -7.83 16.23
N LEU A 169 -4.34 -6.65 15.61
CA LEU A 169 -3.00 -6.18 15.18
C LEU A 169 -2.05 -5.96 16.36
N VAL A 170 -2.58 -5.54 17.51
CA VAL A 170 -1.93 -5.43 18.82
C VAL A 170 -2.99 -5.80 19.84
N GLU A 171 -2.64 -6.51 20.93
CA GLU A 171 -3.58 -6.98 21.96
C GLU A 171 -4.71 -5.97 22.24
N GLY A 172 -5.92 -6.27 21.75
CA GLY A 172 -7.13 -5.47 21.95
C GLY A 172 -7.31 -4.27 21.00
N PHE A 173 -6.54 -4.17 19.91
CA PHE A 173 -6.68 -3.09 18.93
C PHE A 173 -7.30 -3.58 17.63
N TYR A 174 -8.46 -3.02 17.32
CA TYR A 174 -9.20 -3.24 16.09
C TYR A 174 -8.80 -2.19 15.05
N ALA A 175 -8.39 -2.60 13.87
CA ALA A 175 -8.07 -1.70 12.77
C ALA A 175 -8.87 -2.04 11.52
N ASP A 176 -9.61 -1.08 11.00
CA ASP A 176 -10.27 -1.12 9.69
C ASP A 176 -9.87 0.15 8.93
N ILE A 177 -8.98 -0.01 7.96
CA ILE A 177 -8.33 1.09 7.28
C ILE A 177 -8.51 0.93 5.78
N ASP A 178 -9.10 1.95 5.16
CA ASP A 178 -9.26 2.06 3.72
C ASP A 178 -8.54 3.30 3.18
N PHE A 179 -7.59 3.09 2.28
CA PHE A 179 -6.98 4.15 1.50
C PHE A 179 -7.21 3.91 0.02
N SER A 180 -7.61 4.95 -0.70
CA SER A 180 -7.70 4.87 -2.15
C SER A 180 -7.54 6.23 -2.81
N GLY A 181 -6.89 6.26 -3.97
CA GLY A 181 -6.72 7.51 -4.69
C GLY A 181 -5.96 7.36 -6.01
N PRO A 182 -6.02 8.41 -6.84
CA PRO A 182 -5.19 8.52 -8.03
C PRO A 182 -3.74 8.81 -7.64
N TYR A 183 -2.80 8.32 -8.44
CA TYR A 183 -1.38 8.60 -8.28
C TYR A 183 -0.70 8.84 -9.63
N ALA A 184 0.49 9.46 -9.56
CA ALA A 184 1.41 9.56 -10.68
C ALA A 184 2.82 9.24 -10.21
N ALA A 185 3.60 8.54 -11.05
CA ALA A 185 4.94 8.11 -10.71
C ALA A 185 5.89 8.27 -11.90
N VAL A 186 7.17 8.41 -11.57
CA VAL A 186 8.28 8.25 -12.51
C VAL A 186 8.88 6.88 -12.27
N ILE A 187 9.08 6.11 -13.35
CA ILE A 187 9.56 4.75 -13.29
C ILE A 187 10.88 4.67 -14.04
N TRP A 188 11.76 3.83 -13.55
CA TRP A 188 13.00 3.52 -14.21
C TRP A 188 13.25 2.01 -14.17
N ASP A 189 13.18 1.39 -15.35
CA ASP A 189 13.49 -0.02 -15.57
C ASP A 189 14.96 -0.16 -16.00
N PHE A 190 15.72 -1.04 -15.36
CA PHE A 190 17.16 -1.26 -15.59
C PHE A 190 17.40 -2.46 -16.49
#